data_0a94014faa2db3cdf1c6d5333c7cd3e8
#
_entry.id   0a94014faa2db3cdf1c6d5333c7cd3e8
#
_cell.length_a   1.000
_cell.length_b   1.000
_cell.length_c   1.000
_cell.angle_alpha   90.00
_cell.angle_beta   90.00
_cell.angle_gamma   90.00
#
_symmetry.space_group_name_H-M   'P 1'
#
loop_
_entity.id
_entity.type
_entity.pdbx_description
1 polymer ?
#
loop_
_entity_poly.entity_id
_entity_poly.type
_entity_poly.pdbx_seq_one_letter_code
_entity_poly.pdbx_strand_id
1 'polypeptide(L)'
;MRKVILLFILITSVLGAWADGNVTFTASAPDVVVSGDQFRLTYTVNTHKVRDFRAPNIKGFDVLMGPSRSQQSSTQIINGNVTSTSSITFTYILMADKEGTYTIPGATIVADGQNKTSNSVQIKVLPPDQTNGVGGGNNSGGRTSSRSQVAGSKITNQDLFITATASKTTVYEQEAILLTYKVYTLVNLRQLRGDMPKLTNIYVQEVELPQQKTFSLEHYNGRNYNTTVWSQYVLFPQQSGKIEIPAITFEGVIAQQVASDDPFDAFFNGGSNYVEVKKNIVTPKLTI
;
A
#
# COMPACT_ATOMS: atom_id res chain seq x y z
N MET A 1 4.18 46.73 49.88
CA MET A 1 4.02 47.12 48.46
C MET A 1 4.85 46.28 47.49
N ARG A 2 6.12 45.98 47.76
CA ARG A 2 6.96 45.15 46.85
C ARG A 2 6.46 43.71 46.62
N LYS A 3 5.83 43.08 47.61
CA LYS A 3 5.31 41.69 47.51
C LYS A 3 3.99 41.58 46.72
N VAL A 4 3.20 42.65 46.66
CA VAL A 4 1.94 42.72 45.94
C VAL A 4 2.20 42.93 44.42
N ILE A 5 3.25 43.68 44.08
CA ILE A 5 3.68 43.92 42.71
C ILE A 5 4.21 42.62 42.06
N LEU A 6 4.97 41.79 42.84
CA LEU A 6 5.44 40.49 42.38
C LEU A 6 4.30 39.48 42.12
N LEU A 7 3.23 39.53 42.92
CA LEU A 7 2.03 38.69 42.69
C LEU A 7 1.26 39.12 41.45
N PHE A 8 1.20 40.42 41.13
CA PHE A 8 0.52 40.92 39.95
C PHE A 8 1.27 40.61 38.67
N ILE A 9 2.61 40.56 38.68
CA ILE A 9 3.44 40.16 37.50
C ILE A 9 3.32 38.66 37.25
N LEU A 10 3.07 37.82 38.26
CA LEU A 10 2.87 36.38 38.09
C LEU A 10 1.51 36.01 37.48
N ILE A 11 0.48 36.86 37.64
CA ILE A 11 -0.87 36.63 37.12
C ILE A 11 -1.00 37.03 35.62
N THR A 12 -0.12 37.90 35.13
CA THR A 12 -0.17 38.36 33.73
C THR A 12 0.56 37.45 32.73
N SER A 13 1.27 36.39 33.21
CA SER A 13 1.98 35.44 32.34
C SER A 13 1.16 34.21 31.93
N VAL A 14 -0.13 34.11 32.27
CA VAL A 14 -1.04 33.03 31.89
C VAL A 14 -1.95 33.44 30.73
N LEU A 15 -1.52 34.34 29.88
CA LEU A 15 -2.28 34.70 28.69
C LEU A 15 -1.72 33.98 27.47
N GLY A 16 -2.44 32.94 27.05
CA GLY A 16 -2.49 32.54 25.66
C GLY A 16 -1.63 31.39 25.22
N ALA A 17 -1.76 30.22 25.82
CA ALA A 17 -1.65 29.01 25.02
C ALA A 17 -2.98 28.84 24.25
N TRP A 18 -3.20 29.65 23.24
CA TRP A 18 -4.15 29.32 22.19
C TRP A 18 -3.56 28.07 21.52
N ALA A 19 -4.19 26.92 21.72
CA ALA A 19 -3.95 25.76 20.88
C ALA A 19 -4.37 26.14 19.47
N ASP A 20 -3.46 26.77 18.74
CA ASP A 20 -3.60 27.01 17.31
C ASP A 20 -3.62 25.62 16.68
N GLY A 21 -4.81 25.17 16.31
CA GLY A 21 -5.00 23.88 15.67
C GLY A 21 -4.09 23.81 14.46
N ASN A 22 -3.02 23.01 14.56
CA ASN A 22 -1.92 23.00 13.61
C ASN A 22 -2.49 22.70 12.21
N VAL A 23 -2.54 23.72 11.34
CA VAL A 23 -3.02 23.56 9.96
C VAL A 23 -1.98 22.70 9.23
N THR A 24 -2.43 21.50 8.82
CA THR A 24 -1.65 20.56 8.02
C THR A 24 -2.06 20.64 6.57
N PHE A 25 -1.08 20.59 5.69
CA PHE A 25 -1.27 20.51 4.25
C PHE A 25 -0.42 19.38 3.69
N THR A 26 -1.05 18.33 3.16
CA THR A 26 -0.39 17.08 2.78
C THR A 26 -0.73 16.68 1.35
N ALA A 27 0.27 16.13 0.66
CA ALA A 27 0.13 15.47 -0.63
C ALA A 27 0.10 13.95 -0.45
N SER A 28 -0.74 13.25 -1.21
CA SER A 28 -0.82 11.80 -1.23
C SER A 28 -1.06 11.29 -2.66
N ALA A 29 -0.33 10.25 -3.02
CA ALA A 29 -0.46 9.51 -4.27
C ALA A 29 -0.04 8.04 -4.02
N PRO A 30 -0.32 7.09 -4.92
CA PRO A 30 0.25 5.75 -4.85
C PRO A 30 1.78 5.78 -4.99
N ASP A 31 2.48 4.99 -4.18
CA ASP A 31 3.95 4.89 -4.24
C ASP A 31 4.43 4.20 -5.52
N VAL A 32 3.58 3.33 -6.11
CA VAL A 32 3.90 2.55 -7.31
C VAL A 32 2.69 2.53 -8.23
N VAL A 33 2.91 2.77 -9.53
CA VAL A 33 1.91 2.71 -10.61
C VAL A 33 2.49 1.98 -11.82
N VAL A 34 1.65 1.58 -12.76
CA VAL A 34 2.10 0.99 -14.04
C VAL A 34 2.02 2.02 -15.14
N SER A 35 2.96 1.98 -16.11
CA SER A 35 2.93 2.84 -17.30
C SER A 35 1.65 2.60 -18.09
N GLY A 36 0.97 3.68 -18.47
CA GLY A 36 -0.35 3.68 -19.10
C GLY A 36 -1.54 3.72 -18.13
N ASP A 37 -1.32 3.49 -16.84
CA ASP A 37 -2.38 3.54 -15.83
C ASP A 37 -2.62 4.96 -15.34
N GLN A 38 -3.91 5.21 -15.03
CA GLN A 38 -4.33 6.45 -14.39
C GLN A 38 -4.28 6.31 -12.87
N PHE A 39 -3.82 7.35 -12.20
CA PHE A 39 -3.80 7.40 -10.74
C PHE A 39 -4.20 8.77 -10.22
N ARG A 40 -4.48 8.82 -8.92
CA ARG A 40 -4.95 10.02 -8.24
C ARG A 40 -3.83 10.64 -7.40
N LEU A 41 -3.58 11.94 -7.61
CA LEU A 41 -2.79 12.79 -6.73
C LEU A 41 -3.73 13.71 -5.97
N THR A 42 -3.65 13.72 -4.65
CA THR A 42 -4.49 14.56 -3.79
C THR A 42 -3.65 15.48 -2.92
N TYR A 43 -4.11 16.71 -2.74
CA TYR A 43 -3.58 17.67 -1.78
C TYR A 43 -4.69 17.99 -0.79
N THR A 44 -4.49 17.66 0.48
CA THR A 44 -5.51 17.83 1.52
C THR A 44 -5.03 18.80 2.59
N VAL A 45 -5.87 19.78 2.93
CA VAL A 45 -5.65 20.72 4.03
C VAL A 45 -6.79 20.61 5.04
N ASN A 46 -6.47 20.64 6.33
CA ASN A 46 -7.43 20.44 7.43
C ASN A 46 -8.14 21.74 7.89
N THR A 47 -8.36 22.67 6.99
CA THR A 47 -9.15 23.90 7.23
C THR A 47 -10.00 24.25 6.03
N HIS A 48 -11.07 25.04 6.24
CA HIS A 48 -11.91 25.56 5.16
C HIS A 48 -11.47 26.96 4.68
N LYS A 49 -10.61 27.66 5.42
CA LYS A 49 -10.12 29.01 5.11
C LYS A 49 -8.89 28.93 4.20
N VAL A 50 -9.13 28.61 2.94
CA VAL A 50 -8.08 28.35 1.96
C VAL A 50 -8.20 29.26 0.76
N ARG A 51 -7.07 29.81 0.31
CA ARG A 51 -6.92 30.57 -0.93
C ARG A 51 -5.56 30.33 -1.58
N ASP A 52 -5.39 30.78 -2.83
CA ASP A 52 -4.12 30.79 -3.55
C ASP A 52 -3.44 29.42 -3.63
N PHE A 53 -4.23 28.35 -3.89
CA PHE A 53 -3.66 27.03 -4.18
C PHE A 53 -2.85 27.08 -5.48
N ARG A 54 -1.59 26.66 -5.41
CA ARG A 54 -0.68 26.56 -6.56
C ARG A 54 -0.09 25.15 -6.60
N ALA A 55 -0.43 24.44 -7.67
CA ALA A 55 0.17 23.14 -7.96
C ALA A 55 1.64 23.30 -8.32
N PRO A 56 2.48 22.32 -7.99
CA PRO A 56 3.84 22.25 -8.48
C PRO A 56 3.87 21.90 -9.97
N ASN A 57 5.04 21.99 -10.59
CA ASN A 57 5.26 21.45 -11.92
C ASN A 57 5.27 19.90 -11.83
N ILE A 58 4.25 19.27 -12.40
CA ILE A 58 4.09 17.81 -12.44
C ILE A 58 4.83 17.28 -13.66
N LYS A 59 6.11 16.87 -13.48
CA LYS A 59 6.93 16.31 -14.55
C LYS A 59 6.85 14.79 -14.58
N GLY A 60 6.83 14.20 -15.78
CA GLY A 60 6.84 12.76 -15.97
C GLY A 60 5.46 12.11 -15.94
N PHE A 61 4.40 12.91 -15.85
CA PHE A 61 3.02 12.46 -15.86
C PHE A 61 2.16 13.40 -16.70
N ASP A 62 1.23 12.82 -17.44
CA ASP A 62 0.20 13.58 -18.15
C ASP A 62 -0.94 13.93 -17.18
N VAL A 63 -1.32 15.19 -17.15
CA VAL A 63 -2.45 15.67 -16.34
C VAL A 63 -3.73 15.50 -17.15
N LEU A 64 -4.52 14.47 -16.82
CA LEU A 64 -5.78 14.19 -17.51
C LEU A 64 -6.92 15.05 -17.00
N MET A 65 -6.93 15.33 -15.68
CA MET A 65 -7.96 16.13 -15.03
C MET A 65 -7.40 16.81 -13.77
N GLY A 66 -7.89 18.01 -13.47
CA GLY A 66 -7.64 18.68 -12.19
C GLY A 66 -7.13 20.12 -12.30
N PRO A 67 -7.02 20.80 -11.15
CA PRO A 67 -7.47 20.32 -9.84
C PRO A 67 -9.01 20.36 -9.70
N SER A 68 -9.59 19.27 -9.24
CA SER A 68 -10.97 19.23 -8.74
C SER A 68 -10.95 19.53 -7.23
N ARG A 69 -11.73 20.48 -6.77
CA ARG A 69 -11.82 20.87 -5.35
C ARG A 69 -13.03 20.22 -4.70
N SER A 70 -12.82 19.49 -3.62
CA SER A 70 -13.88 18.99 -2.75
C SER A 70 -13.70 19.53 -1.32
N GLN A 71 -14.81 19.71 -0.62
CA GLN A 71 -14.81 20.13 0.78
C GLN A 71 -15.62 19.15 1.60
N GLN A 72 -15.07 18.73 2.73
CA GLN A 72 -15.75 17.88 3.70
C GLN A 72 -15.73 18.57 5.06
N SER A 73 -16.86 18.53 5.76
CA SER A 73 -16.96 18.95 7.15
C SER A 73 -17.70 17.87 7.94
N SER A 74 -17.24 17.62 9.17
CA SER A 74 -17.84 16.68 10.10
C SER A 74 -17.94 17.35 11.46
N THR A 75 -19.10 17.21 12.11
CA THR A 75 -19.31 17.69 13.47
C THR A 75 -19.68 16.50 14.35
N GLN A 76 -18.92 16.29 15.40
CA GLN A 76 -19.16 15.27 16.42
C GLN A 76 -19.53 15.92 17.74
N ILE A 77 -20.51 15.35 18.43
CA ILE A 77 -20.89 15.76 19.79
C ILE A 77 -20.65 14.56 20.69
N ILE A 78 -19.66 14.69 21.58
CA ILE A 78 -19.32 13.64 22.56
C ILE A 78 -19.41 14.25 23.96
N ASN A 79 -20.28 13.73 24.81
CA ASN A 79 -20.49 14.19 26.19
C ASN A 79 -20.74 15.72 26.28
N GLY A 80 -21.51 16.29 25.33
CA GLY A 80 -21.79 17.72 25.27
C GLY A 80 -20.69 18.60 24.68
N ASN A 81 -19.52 18.05 24.36
CA ASN A 81 -18.45 18.74 23.67
C ASN A 81 -18.64 18.60 22.14
N VAL A 82 -18.69 19.74 21.46
CA VAL A 82 -18.82 19.81 20.02
C VAL A 82 -17.44 19.94 19.40
N THR A 83 -17.04 18.95 18.59
CA THR A 83 -15.81 18.99 17.79
C THR A 83 -16.19 19.06 16.32
N SER A 84 -15.75 20.12 15.63
CA SER A 84 -15.95 20.27 14.20
C SER A 84 -14.62 20.16 13.48
N THR A 85 -14.56 19.29 12.48
CA THR A 85 -13.41 19.15 11.58
C THR A 85 -13.83 19.51 10.17
N SER A 86 -12.98 20.23 9.47
CA SER A 86 -13.20 20.55 8.06
C SER A 86 -11.91 20.32 7.26
N SER A 87 -12.07 19.85 6.04
CA SER A 87 -10.95 19.67 5.13
C SER A 87 -11.32 20.05 3.70
N ILE A 88 -10.33 20.53 2.96
CA ILE A 88 -10.43 20.77 1.52
C ILE A 88 -9.39 19.89 0.84
N THR A 89 -9.83 19.18 -0.21
CA THR A 89 -8.98 18.32 -1.01
C THR A 89 -8.99 18.79 -2.46
N PHE A 90 -7.80 18.96 -3.02
CA PHE A 90 -7.58 19.21 -4.45
C PHE A 90 -7.09 17.92 -5.09
N THR A 91 -7.81 17.43 -6.10
CA THR A 91 -7.57 16.14 -6.73
C THR A 91 -7.17 16.34 -8.18
N TYR A 92 -6.07 15.67 -8.58
CA TYR A 92 -5.64 15.47 -9.95
C TYR A 92 -5.78 14.01 -10.35
N ILE A 93 -6.13 13.77 -11.60
CA ILE A 93 -6.02 12.48 -12.25
C ILE A 93 -4.85 12.58 -13.22
N LEU A 94 -3.84 11.75 -12.97
CA LEU A 94 -2.60 11.71 -13.73
C LEU A 94 -2.49 10.37 -14.44
N MET A 95 -1.74 10.34 -15.54
CA MET A 95 -1.37 9.11 -16.25
C MET A 95 0.16 9.01 -16.30
N ALA A 96 0.69 7.85 -15.99
CA ALA A 96 2.11 7.56 -16.09
C ALA A 96 2.46 7.19 -17.54
N ASP A 97 3.36 7.94 -18.20
CA ASP A 97 3.75 7.68 -19.59
C ASP A 97 4.90 6.67 -19.69
N LYS A 98 5.95 6.85 -18.89
CA LYS A 98 7.20 6.06 -18.98
C LYS A 98 7.60 5.48 -17.64
N GLU A 99 8.22 4.29 -17.67
CA GLU A 99 8.85 3.69 -16.50
C GLU A 99 9.94 4.60 -15.90
N GLY A 100 10.11 4.51 -14.59
CA GLY A 100 11.09 5.29 -13.86
C GLY A 100 10.64 5.67 -12.46
N THR A 101 11.44 6.46 -11.78
CA THR A 101 11.07 7.02 -10.47
C THR A 101 10.99 8.53 -10.60
N TYR A 102 9.83 9.08 -10.26
CA TYR A 102 9.51 10.50 -10.39
C TYR A 102 9.19 11.08 -9.03
N THR A 103 9.59 12.34 -8.83
CA THR A 103 9.24 13.10 -7.63
C THR A 103 8.40 14.30 -8.02
N ILE A 104 7.20 14.39 -7.47
CA ILE A 104 6.32 15.57 -7.58
C ILE A 104 6.59 16.44 -6.36
N PRO A 105 7.06 17.70 -6.54
CA PRO A 105 7.31 18.62 -5.43
C PRO A 105 6.02 18.97 -4.67
N GLY A 106 6.16 19.55 -3.48
CA GLY A 106 5.02 20.04 -2.71
C GLY A 106 4.27 21.19 -3.40
N ALA A 107 2.96 21.19 -3.29
CA ALA A 107 2.11 22.33 -3.65
C ALA A 107 2.16 23.41 -2.56
N THR A 108 1.79 24.64 -2.92
CA THR A 108 1.68 25.76 -1.97
C THR A 108 0.24 26.26 -1.87
N ILE A 109 -0.11 26.78 -0.69
CA ILE A 109 -1.45 27.26 -0.39
C ILE A 109 -1.38 28.33 0.71
N VAL A 110 -2.34 29.25 0.72
CA VAL A 110 -2.57 30.11 1.88
C VAL A 110 -3.72 29.54 2.68
N ALA A 111 -3.44 29.06 3.88
CA ALA A 111 -4.38 28.44 4.79
C ALA A 111 -4.37 29.20 6.13
N ASP A 112 -5.54 29.64 6.60
CA ASP A 112 -5.71 30.51 7.78
C ASP A 112 -4.76 31.73 7.78
N GLY A 113 -4.53 32.32 6.60
CA GLY A 113 -3.65 33.49 6.41
C GLY A 113 -2.16 33.19 6.39
N GLN A 114 -1.74 31.93 6.51
CA GLN A 114 -0.34 31.49 6.47
C GLN A 114 -0.03 30.72 5.20
N ASN A 115 1.17 30.95 4.65
CA ASN A 115 1.69 30.13 3.56
C ASN A 115 2.05 28.74 4.07
N LYS A 116 1.51 27.70 3.47
CA LYS A 116 1.81 26.30 3.75
C LYS A 116 2.29 25.60 2.49
N THR A 117 3.22 24.68 2.65
CA THR A 117 3.72 23.82 1.56
C THR A 117 3.49 22.37 1.96
N SER A 118 2.97 21.57 1.04
CA SER A 118 2.79 20.13 1.28
C SER A 118 4.13 19.39 1.20
N ASN A 119 4.13 18.13 1.65
CA ASN A 119 5.23 17.22 1.34
C ASN A 119 5.33 16.99 -0.18
N SER A 120 6.50 16.54 -0.63
CA SER A 120 6.70 15.95 -1.96
C SER A 120 6.21 14.48 -1.93
N VAL A 121 5.85 13.93 -3.09
CA VAL A 121 5.53 12.51 -3.27
C VAL A 121 6.47 11.91 -4.29
N GLN A 122 6.96 10.69 -4.02
CA GLN A 122 7.78 9.93 -4.94
C GLN A 122 6.96 8.76 -5.47
N ILE A 123 6.96 8.59 -6.80
CA ILE A 123 6.16 7.59 -7.49
C ILE A 123 7.08 6.78 -8.39
N LYS A 124 7.09 5.46 -8.19
CA LYS A 124 7.77 4.51 -9.07
C LYS A 124 6.80 4.02 -10.13
N VAL A 125 7.14 4.25 -11.40
CA VAL A 125 6.38 3.77 -12.56
C VAL A 125 7.01 2.47 -13.05
N LEU A 126 6.24 1.39 -13.02
CA LEU A 126 6.63 0.07 -13.52
C LEU A 126 6.28 -0.07 -15.01
N PRO A 127 7.00 -0.94 -15.76
CA PRO A 127 6.60 -1.28 -17.11
C PRO A 127 5.22 -1.98 -17.14
N PRO A 128 4.50 -1.92 -18.26
CA PRO A 128 3.25 -2.65 -18.44
C PRO A 128 3.51 -4.16 -18.45
N ASP A 129 2.46 -4.95 -18.20
CA ASP A 129 2.54 -6.40 -18.30
C ASP A 129 2.92 -6.80 -19.74
N GLN A 130 3.92 -7.66 -19.86
CA GLN A 130 4.24 -8.28 -21.16
C GLN A 130 3.15 -9.31 -21.49
N THR A 131 2.21 -8.91 -22.34
CA THR A 131 1.23 -9.85 -22.89
C THR A 131 1.94 -10.73 -23.92
N ASN A 132 2.31 -11.95 -23.54
CA ASN A 132 2.54 -13.00 -24.52
C ASN A 132 1.20 -13.23 -25.22
N GLY A 133 1.08 -12.80 -26.48
CA GLY A 133 -0.14 -12.65 -27.22
C GLY A 133 -1.06 -13.87 -27.18
N VAL A 134 -2.20 -13.71 -26.57
CA VAL A 134 -3.45 -14.39 -26.93
C VAL A 134 -4.60 -13.41 -26.69
N GLY A 135 -5.21 -12.95 -27.77
CA GLY A 135 -6.58 -12.47 -27.80
C GLY A 135 -6.80 -11.00 -27.47
N GLY A 136 -6.95 -10.19 -28.52
CA GLY A 136 -7.40 -8.82 -28.45
C GLY A 136 -8.75 -8.68 -27.75
N GLY A 137 -8.84 -7.62 -26.96
CA GLY A 137 -10.05 -7.13 -26.34
C GLY A 137 -9.79 -5.69 -25.89
N ASN A 138 -10.11 -4.77 -26.79
CA ASN A 138 -10.15 -3.34 -26.55
C ASN A 138 -11.06 -3.05 -25.34
N ASN A 139 -10.51 -2.56 -24.22
CA ASN A 139 -11.31 -1.86 -23.22
C ASN A 139 -10.47 -0.77 -22.56
N SER A 140 -10.63 0.43 -23.12
CA SER A 140 -10.25 1.69 -22.50
C SER A 140 -11.09 1.90 -21.22
N GLY A 141 -10.47 2.02 -20.07
CA GLY A 141 -11.14 2.38 -18.84
C GLY A 141 -10.28 2.06 -17.62
N GLY A 142 -9.63 3.11 -17.08
CA GLY A 142 -8.76 3.03 -15.90
C GLY A 142 -9.36 2.24 -14.76
N ARG A 143 -8.74 1.12 -14.48
CA ARG A 143 -8.91 0.37 -13.23
C ARG A 143 -7.53 -0.10 -12.83
N THR A 144 -7.08 0.30 -11.65
CA THR A 144 -6.13 -0.48 -10.87
C THR A 144 -6.72 -1.89 -10.73
N SER A 145 -6.51 -2.72 -11.72
CA SER A 145 -7.15 -4.02 -11.81
C SER A 145 -6.26 -5.07 -11.15
N SER A 146 -6.51 -5.33 -9.85
CA SER A 146 -6.60 -6.75 -9.52
C SER A 146 -7.57 -7.34 -10.56
N ARG A 147 -7.06 -8.05 -11.57
CA ARG A 147 -7.92 -8.76 -12.52
C ARG A 147 -8.82 -9.67 -11.70
N SER A 148 -10.09 -9.28 -11.54
CA SER A 148 -11.12 -10.17 -11.01
C SER A 148 -11.21 -11.33 -11.99
N GLN A 149 -10.60 -12.47 -11.65
CA GLN A 149 -10.77 -13.68 -12.46
C GLN A 149 -12.23 -14.08 -12.35
N VAL A 150 -12.90 -14.17 -13.51
CA VAL A 150 -14.26 -14.66 -13.59
C VAL A 150 -14.31 -16.08 -13.03
N ALA A 151 -15.33 -16.41 -12.23
CA ALA A 151 -15.52 -17.74 -11.66
C ALA A 151 -15.43 -18.83 -12.71
N GLY A 152 -14.69 -19.89 -12.37
CA GLY A 152 -14.42 -21.02 -13.24
C GLY A 152 -13.05 -20.97 -13.93
N SER A 153 -12.32 -19.86 -13.92
CA SER A 153 -10.93 -19.86 -14.36
C SER A 153 -10.03 -20.55 -13.35
N LYS A 154 -9.28 -21.54 -13.80
CA LYS A 154 -8.34 -22.28 -12.94
C LYS A 154 -7.20 -21.33 -12.51
N ILE A 155 -7.08 -21.10 -11.22
CA ILE A 155 -5.96 -20.33 -10.65
C ILE A 155 -4.68 -21.12 -10.89
N THR A 156 -3.76 -20.56 -11.66
CA THR A 156 -2.49 -21.18 -12.02
C THR A 156 -1.40 -20.85 -11.00
N ASN A 157 -0.22 -21.49 -11.13
CA ASN A 157 0.94 -21.13 -10.33
C ASN A 157 1.60 -19.82 -10.81
N GLN A 158 1.14 -19.25 -11.94
CA GLN A 158 1.52 -17.91 -12.38
C GLN A 158 0.64 -16.82 -11.76
N ASP A 159 -0.55 -17.15 -11.27
CA ASP A 159 -1.47 -16.20 -10.66
C ASP A 159 -1.21 -16.02 -9.15
N LEU A 160 -0.67 -17.06 -8.52
CA LEU A 160 -0.32 -17.06 -7.09
C LEU A 160 0.83 -18.04 -6.84
N PHE A 161 1.95 -17.52 -6.36
CA PHE A 161 3.12 -18.31 -5.97
C PHE A 161 3.89 -17.64 -4.82
N ILE A 162 4.79 -18.41 -4.22
CA ILE A 162 5.66 -17.97 -3.13
C ILE A 162 7.10 -18.25 -3.53
N THR A 163 7.95 -17.24 -3.41
CA THR A 163 9.39 -17.40 -3.53
C THR A 163 10.01 -17.61 -2.15
N ALA A 164 11.03 -18.43 -2.09
CA ALA A 164 11.89 -18.58 -0.93
C ALA A 164 13.28 -18.06 -1.29
N THR A 165 13.81 -17.14 -0.50
CA THR A 165 15.15 -16.56 -0.72
C THR A 165 15.95 -16.55 0.56
N ALA A 166 17.22 -16.98 0.46
CA ALA A 166 18.17 -16.88 1.55
C ALA A 166 19.12 -15.69 1.30
N SER A 167 19.45 -14.96 2.36
CA SER A 167 20.37 -13.79 2.27
C SER A 167 21.77 -14.17 1.83
N LYS A 168 22.17 -15.42 2.07
CA LYS A 168 23.48 -15.98 1.73
C LYS A 168 23.33 -17.42 1.30
N THR A 169 24.16 -17.87 0.37
CA THR A 169 24.21 -19.25 -0.14
C THR A 169 25.43 -20.02 0.35
N THR A 170 26.37 -19.34 1.01
CA THR A 170 27.57 -19.93 1.64
C THR A 170 27.82 -19.16 2.93
N VAL A 171 27.95 -19.89 4.03
CA VAL A 171 28.07 -19.33 5.38
C VAL A 171 28.98 -20.23 6.24
N TYR A 172 29.48 -19.66 7.33
CA TYR A 172 30.12 -20.42 8.37
C TYR A 172 29.11 -21.03 9.35
N GLU A 173 29.56 -22.01 10.15
CA GLU A 173 28.75 -22.52 11.26
C GLU A 173 28.35 -21.36 12.19
N GLN A 174 27.10 -21.37 12.67
CA GLN A 174 26.50 -20.36 13.53
C GLN A 174 26.37 -18.95 12.89
N GLU A 175 26.72 -18.79 11.62
CA GLU A 175 26.47 -17.54 10.92
C GLU A 175 24.99 -17.39 10.56
N ALA A 176 24.43 -16.21 10.82
CA ALA A 176 23.02 -15.94 10.59
C ALA A 176 22.67 -15.84 9.10
N ILE A 177 21.63 -16.55 8.69
CA ILE A 177 21.05 -16.52 7.35
C ILE A 177 19.61 -16.04 7.48
N LEU A 178 19.24 -14.97 6.79
CA LEU A 178 17.84 -14.56 6.71
C LEU A 178 17.15 -15.32 5.57
N LEU A 179 16.16 -16.14 5.93
CA LEU A 179 15.27 -16.84 4.99
C LEU A 179 13.98 -16.05 4.88
N THR A 180 13.59 -15.66 3.66
CA THR A 180 12.39 -14.87 3.39
C THR A 180 11.47 -15.62 2.46
N TYR A 181 10.21 -15.77 2.86
CA TYR A 181 9.11 -16.22 2.01
C TYR A 181 8.28 -15.00 1.58
N LYS A 182 8.23 -14.77 0.25
CA LYS A 182 7.54 -13.63 -0.36
C LYS A 182 6.45 -14.14 -1.28
N VAL A 183 5.24 -13.63 -1.08
CA VAL A 183 4.05 -13.94 -1.88
C VAL A 183 3.99 -13.02 -3.08
N TYR A 184 3.65 -13.58 -4.23
CA TYR A 184 3.32 -12.89 -5.47
C TYR A 184 1.91 -13.29 -5.89
N THR A 185 1.01 -12.33 -6.04
CA THR A 185 -0.40 -12.63 -6.34
C THR A 185 -1.01 -11.65 -7.35
N LEU A 186 -1.78 -12.21 -8.29
CA LEU A 186 -2.68 -11.48 -9.19
C LEU A 186 -4.15 -11.64 -8.77
N VAL A 187 -4.40 -12.47 -7.75
CA VAL A 187 -5.74 -12.81 -7.27
C VAL A 187 -5.98 -12.24 -5.87
N ASN A 188 -7.24 -12.15 -5.47
CA ASN A 188 -7.63 -11.64 -4.17
C ASN A 188 -7.39 -12.70 -3.08
N LEU A 189 -6.17 -12.72 -2.53
CA LEU A 189 -5.76 -13.62 -1.46
C LEU A 189 -6.32 -13.12 -0.12
N ARG A 190 -7.17 -13.94 0.53
CA ARG A 190 -7.79 -13.64 1.83
C ARG A 190 -6.98 -14.18 2.99
N GLN A 191 -6.51 -15.41 2.86
CA GLN A 191 -5.71 -16.08 3.88
C GLN A 191 -4.61 -16.89 3.23
N LEU A 192 -3.52 -17.05 3.96
CA LEU A 192 -2.43 -17.93 3.60
C LEU A 192 -1.89 -18.55 4.89
N ARG A 193 -1.80 -19.88 4.94
CA ARG A 193 -1.27 -20.63 6.08
C ARG A 193 -0.21 -21.61 5.61
N GLY A 194 0.85 -21.70 6.34
CA GLY A 194 1.93 -22.65 6.10
C GLY A 194 2.97 -22.51 7.19
N ASP A 195 3.42 -23.63 7.69
CA ASP A 195 4.36 -23.69 8.80
C ASP A 195 5.75 -24.13 8.32
N MET A 196 6.78 -23.56 8.92
CA MET A 196 8.16 -23.96 8.71
C MET A 196 8.36 -25.37 9.26
N PRO A 197 8.82 -26.35 8.45
CA PRO A 197 9.13 -27.68 8.96
C PRO A 197 10.34 -27.62 9.90
N LYS A 198 10.45 -28.60 10.79
CA LYS A 198 11.65 -28.74 11.63
C LYS A 198 12.85 -29.05 10.74
N LEU A 199 13.88 -28.22 10.84
CA LEU A 199 15.16 -28.41 10.15
C LEU A 199 16.13 -29.12 11.08
N THR A 200 16.84 -30.12 10.55
CA THR A 200 17.88 -30.85 11.32
C THR A 200 19.16 -30.03 11.36
N ASN A 201 19.77 -29.92 12.53
CA ASN A 201 21.05 -29.22 12.76
C ASN A 201 21.04 -27.72 12.35
N ILE A 202 19.89 -27.11 12.42
CA ILE A 202 19.70 -25.68 12.20
C ILE A 202 18.86 -25.14 13.34
N TYR A 203 19.36 -24.12 14.04
CA TYR A 203 18.54 -23.35 14.94
C TYR A 203 17.74 -22.34 14.14
N VAL A 204 16.43 -22.31 14.33
CA VAL A 204 15.49 -21.45 13.59
C VAL A 204 14.85 -20.47 14.54
N GLN A 205 14.93 -19.20 14.23
CA GLN A 205 14.25 -18.12 14.93
C GLN A 205 13.29 -17.41 13.97
N GLU A 206 12.01 -17.37 14.30
CA GLU A 206 11.03 -16.60 13.53
C GLU A 206 11.21 -15.10 13.78
N VAL A 207 11.11 -14.32 12.70
CA VAL A 207 11.13 -12.85 12.76
C VAL A 207 9.67 -12.37 12.88
N GLU A 208 9.37 -11.60 13.91
CA GLU A 208 8.06 -11.01 14.08
C GLU A 208 7.78 -10.01 12.95
N LEU A 209 6.74 -10.27 12.18
CA LEU A 209 6.23 -9.40 11.13
C LEU A 209 4.84 -8.87 11.51
N PRO A 210 4.44 -7.68 10.98
CA PRO A 210 3.09 -7.18 11.18
C PRO A 210 2.03 -8.21 10.80
N GLN A 211 1.03 -8.41 11.67
CA GLN A 211 -0.07 -9.35 11.41
C GLN A 211 -0.89 -8.91 10.20
N GLN A 212 -1.16 -7.60 10.09
CA GLN A 212 -1.80 -7.04 8.91
C GLN A 212 -0.76 -6.86 7.81
N LYS A 213 -0.86 -7.69 6.77
CA LYS A 213 0.04 -7.63 5.62
C LYS A 213 -0.35 -6.49 4.68
N THR A 214 0.61 -5.66 4.34
CA THR A 214 0.48 -4.64 3.30
C THR A 214 1.09 -5.15 2.02
N PHE A 215 0.32 -5.08 0.93
CA PHE A 215 0.79 -5.48 -0.39
C PHE A 215 1.34 -4.26 -1.14
N SER A 216 2.45 -4.46 -1.82
CA SER A 216 3.06 -3.49 -2.75
C SER A 216 3.08 -4.09 -4.16
N LEU A 217 3.02 -3.23 -5.17
CA LEU A 217 3.10 -3.67 -6.57
C LEU A 217 4.56 -3.83 -6.98
N GLU A 218 4.91 -4.96 -7.61
CA GLU A 218 6.25 -5.27 -8.07
C GLU A 218 6.23 -5.96 -9.43
N HIS A 219 7.13 -5.51 -10.32
CA HIS A 219 7.31 -6.18 -11.62
C HIS A 219 8.24 -7.39 -11.48
N TYR A 220 7.74 -8.56 -11.85
CA TYR A 220 8.47 -9.83 -11.79
C TYR A 220 8.16 -10.70 -13.01
N ASN A 221 9.20 -11.14 -13.72
CA ASN A 221 9.08 -11.98 -14.92
C ASN A 221 8.06 -11.45 -15.97
N GLY A 222 8.09 -10.14 -16.24
CA GLY A 222 7.24 -9.52 -17.26
C GLY A 222 5.81 -9.24 -16.82
N ARG A 223 5.46 -9.41 -15.53
CA ARG A 223 4.11 -9.13 -15.00
C ARG A 223 4.17 -8.35 -13.68
N ASN A 224 3.15 -7.58 -13.41
CA ASN A 224 3.02 -6.78 -12.21
C ASN A 224 2.18 -7.53 -11.16
N TYR A 225 2.81 -7.91 -10.04
CA TYR A 225 2.19 -8.66 -8.95
C TYR A 225 2.01 -7.79 -7.71
N ASN A 226 0.92 -8.03 -6.99
CA ASN A 226 0.84 -7.61 -5.60
C ASN A 226 1.72 -8.54 -4.77
N THR A 227 2.66 -7.98 -4.02
CA THR A 227 3.65 -8.75 -3.27
C THR A 227 3.69 -8.34 -1.81
N THR A 228 3.99 -9.29 -0.93
CA THR A 228 4.26 -9.02 0.48
C THR A 228 5.21 -10.06 1.05
N VAL A 229 6.02 -9.66 2.03
CA VAL A 229 6.80 -10.61 2.83
C VAL A 229 5.84 -11.31 3.79
N TRP A 230 5.68 -12.63 3.60
CA TRP A 230 4.73 -13.42 4.38
C TRP A 230 5.32 -13.87 5.71
N SER A 231 6.49 -14.51 5.66
CA SER A 231 7.24 -14.93 6.84
C SER A 231 8.75 -14.79 6.61
N GLN A 232 9.46 -14.59 7.70
CA GLN A 232 10.91 -14.51 7.72
C GLN A 232 11.44 -15.32 8.90
N TYR A 233 12.59 -15.97 8.68
CA TYR A 233 13.29 -16.75 9.69
C TYR A 233 14.77 -16.44 9.67
N VAL A 234 15.38 -16.33 10.83
CA VAL A 234 16.84 -16.34 10.95
C VAL A 234 17.27 -17.76 11.25
N LEU A 235 18.12 -18.31 10.38
CA LEU A 235 18.65 -19.66 10.46
C LEU A 235 20.10 -19.61 10.93
N PHE A 236 20.47 -20.48 11.88
CA PHE A 236 21.83 -20.62 12.37
C PHE A 236 22.27 -22.09 12.18
N PRO A 237 23.11 -22.41 11.18
CA PRO A 237 23.66 -23.74 11.00
C PRO A 237 24.44 -24.18 12.21
N GLN A 238 24.27 -25.45 12.65
CA GLN A 238 24.95 -25.99 13.81
C GLN A 238 26.08 -26.95 13.41
N GLN A 239 26.24 -27.20 12.13
CA GLN A 239 27.29 -28.02 11.57
C GLN A 239 27.64 -27.60 10.15
N SER A 240 28.83 -27.96 9.70
CA SER A 240 29.29 -27.74 8.32
C SER A 240 28.65 -28.75 7.35
N GLY A 241 28.62 -28.38 6.08
CA GLY A 241 28.11 -29.19 4.98
C GLY A 241 26.92 -28.55 4.30
N LYS A 242 26.31 -29.28 3.37
CA LYS A 242 25.19 -28.81 2.58
C LYS A 242 23.91 -28.77 3.40
N ILE A 243 23.27 -27.62 3.44
CA ILE A 243 21.99 -27.38 4.12
C ILE A 243 20.86 -27.37 3.09
N GLU A 244 19.89 -28.25 3.26
CA GLU A 244 18.70 -28.29 2.42
C GLU A 244 17.50 -27.76 3.20
N ILE A 245 16.87 -26.70 2.68
CA ILE A 245 15.60 -26.18 3.16
C ILE A 245 14.52 -26.79 2.25
N PRO A 246 13.65 -27.67 2.80
CA PRO A 246 12.65 -28.36 2.00
C PRO A 246 11.59 -27.40 1.46
N ALA A 247 10.88 -27.83 0.44
CA ALA A 247 9.70 -27.13 -0.03
C ALA A 247 8.61 -27.12 1.05
N ILE A 248 7.95 -25.98 1.23
CA ILE A 248 6.82 -25.82 2.14
C ILE A 248 5.54 -25.73 1.31
N THR A 249 4.49 -26.37 1.79
CA THR A 249 3.15 -26.21 1.22
C THR A 249 2.36 -25.20 2.03
N PHE A 250 1.94 -24.12 1.37
CA PHE A 250 1.03 -23.15 1.93
C PHE A 250 -0.39 -23.39 1.40
N GLU A 251 -1.40 -23.33 2.26
CA GLU A 251 -2.81 -23.30 1.87
C GLU A 251 -3.28 -21.85 1.77
N GLY A 252 -3.65 -21.42 0.56
CA GLY A 252 -4.23 -20.10 0.28
C GLY A 252 -5.73 -20.17 0.13
N VAL A 253 -6.46 -19.20 0.73
CA VAL A 253 -7.88 -18.95 0.50
C VAL A 253 -8.03 -17.71 -0.36
N ILE A 254 -8.64 -17.85 -1.51
CA ILE A 254 -8.76 -16.84 -2.55
C ILE A 254 -10.23 -16.50 -2.73
N ALA A 255 -10.58 -15.20 -2.69
CA ALA A 255 -11.91 -14.75 -3.06
C ALA A 255 -11.99 -14.59 -4.58
N GLN A 256 -12.79 -15.42 -5.21
CA GLN A 256 -13.06 -15.38 -6.64
C GLN A 256 -14.44 -14.78 -6.88
N GLN A 257 -14.52 -13.77 -7.77
CA GLN A 257 -15.79 -13.15 -8.13
C GLN A 257 -16.56 -14.08 -9.05
N VAL A 258 -17.83 -14.36 -8.71
CA VAL A 258 -18.77 -15.14 -9.51
C VAL A 258 -19.78 -14.17 -10.09
N ALA A 259 -20.04 -14.25 -11.39
CA ALA A 259 -21.20 -13.57 -11.97
C ALA A 259 -22.45 -14.23 -11.43
N SER A 260 -23.37 -13.45 -10.85
CA SER A 260 -24.69 -13.96 -10.46
C SER A 260 -25.59 -13.99 -11.69
N ASP A 261 -26.18 -15.14 -11.97
CA ASP A 261 -27.21 -15.30 -12.99
C ASP A 261 -28.60 -14.81 -12.49
N ASP A 262 -28.70 -14.37 -11.24
CA ASP A 262 -29.93 -13.84 -10.67
C ASP A 262 -30.07 -12.33 -10.96
N PRO A 263 -31.13 -11.91 -11.70
CA PRO A 263 -31.39 -10.50 -11.99
C PRO A 263 -31.58 -9.63 -10.75
N PHE A 264 -32.04 -10.19 -9.63
CA PHE A 264 -32.22 -9.50 -8.35
C PHE A 264 -30.86 -9.19 -7.68
N ASP A 265 -29.93 -10.14 -7.69
CA ASP A 265 -28.57 -9.93 -7.17
C ASP A 265 -27.82 -8.88 -8.01
N ALA A 266 -28.04 -8.86 -9.32
CA ALA A 266 -27.46 -7.86 -10.22
C ALA A 266 -27.95 -6.45 -9.86
N PHE A 267 -29.20 -6.29 -9.42
CA PHE A 267 -29.81 -5.00 -9.11
C PHE A 267 -29.48 -4.51 -7.69
N PHE A 268 -29.51 -5.38 -6.69
CA PHE A 268 -29.38 -5.00 -5.27
C PHE A 268 -27.94 -5.12 -4.72
N ASN A 269 -27.13 -6.08 -5.21
CA ASN A 269 -25.78 -6.38 -4.73
C ASN A 269 -24.68 -6.07 -5.74
N GLY A 270 -24.99 -5.35 -6.82
CA GLY A 270 -24.01 -5.05 -7.90
C GLY A 270 -23.61 -6.29 -8.71
N GLY A 271 -24.38 -7.39 -8.64
CA GLY A 271 -24.24 -8.56 -9.51
C GLY A 271 -23.00 -9.43 -9.26
N SER A 272 -22.31 -9.28 -8.14
CA SER A 272 -21.11 -10.06 -7.89
C SER A 272 -21.12 -10.76 -6.53
N ASN A 273 -21.20 -12.08 -6.58
CA ASN A 273 -20.98 -12.95 -5.43
C ASN A 273 -19.50 -13.36 -5.40
N TYR A 274 -18.94 -13.53 -4.20
CA TYR A 274 -17.59 -14.04 -4.02
C TYR A 274 -17.67 -15.47 -3.50
N VAL A 275 -16.91 -16.36 -4.15
CA VAL A 275 -16.72 -17.74 -3.70
C VAL A 275 -15.28 -17.88 -3.22
N GLU A 276 -15.11 -18.54 -2.09
CA GLU A 276 -13.79 -18.87 -1.57
C GLU A 276 -13.26 -20.13 -2.22
N VAL A 277 -12.08 -20.03 -2.82
CA VAL A 277 -11.38 -21.16 -3.44
C VAL A 277 -10.09 -21.41 -2.65
N LYS A 278 -9.89 -22.66 -2.24
CA LYS A 278 -8.64 -23.10 -1.61
C LYS A 278 -7.63 -23.55 -2.64
N LYS A 279 -6.38 -23.15 -2.47
CA LYS A 279 -5.26 -23.54 -3.32
C LYS A 279 -4.02 -23.84 -2.49
N ASN A 280 -3.37 -24.98 -2.79
CA ASN A 280 -2.06 -25.30 -2.26
C ASN A 280 -0.96 -24.67 -3.13
N ILE A 281 -0.04 -23.98 -2.48
CA ILE A 281 1.11 -23.32 -3.09
C ILE A 281 2.36 -23.97 -2.49
N VAL A 282 3.20 -24.55 -3.36
CA VAL A 282 4.42 -25.20 -2.95
C VAL A 282 5.61 -24.29 -3.25
N THR A 283 6.42 -24.00 -2.24
CA THR A 283 7.63 -23.20 -2.41
C THR A 283 8.75 -24.00 -3.08
N PRO A 284 9.73 -23.36 -3.72
CA PRO A 284 10.93 -24.04 -4.17
C PRO A 284 11.76 -24.54 -2.97
N LYS A 285 12.51 -25.61 -3.18
CA LYS A 285 13.58 -26.04 -2.27
C LYS A 285 14.76 -25.09 -2.39
N LEU A 286 15.45 -24.85 -1.29
CA LEU A 286 16.70 -24.10 -1.28
C LEU A 286 17.84 -24.97 -0.80
N THR A 287 19.03 -24.66 -1.30
CA THR A 287 20.29 -25.24 -0.86
C THR A 287 21.26 -24.13 -0.49
N ILE A 288 21.87 -24.24 0.65
CA ILE A 288 22.86 -23.33 1.21
C ILE A 288 24.12 -24.12 1.47
#